data_fef0ae5db0a75b0add5abdb40672995f
#
_entry.id   fef0ae5db0a75b0add5abdb40672995f
#
_cell.length_a   1.000
_cell.length_b   1.000
_cell.length_c   1.000
_cell.angle_alpha   90.00
_cell.angle_beta   90.00
_cell.angle_gamma   90.00
#
_symmetry.space_group_name_H-M   'P 1'
#
loop_
_entity.id
_entity.type
_entity.pdbx_description
1 polymer ?
#
loop_
_entity_poly.entity_id
_entity_poly.type
_entity_poly.pdbx_seq_one_letter_code
_entity_poly.pdbx_strand_id
1 'polypeptide(L)'
;MNTVANPVHNERVAARLGLALGVTFTICFVTGLYSHFAQHPSFGFELPSRPVGLYRFTQGLHVVTGLASIPLLLAKLWTVYPKLFQWPPFASPFHLIERLAIFPLVAGSIFMLFTGLANINLWYPWRFNFPDTHYRTSFIVIGALIIHIGAKFGTSRRALRR
;
A
#
# COMPACT_ATOMS: atom_id res chain seq x y z
N MET A 1 -8.24 -2.91 -38.31
CA MET A 1 -9.07 -2.87 -37.08
C MET A 1 -8.47 -1.86 -36.14
N ASN A 2 -9.07 -0.67 -36.03
CA ASN A 2 -8.63 0.33 -35.05
C ASN A 2 -8.99 -0.18 -33.66
N THR A 3 -8.01 -0.66 -32.90
CA THR A 3 -8.18 -0.96 -31.47
C THR A 3 -8.42 0.38 -30.78
N VAL A 4 -9.68 0.64 -30.44
CA VAL A 4 -10.05 1.78 -29.59
C VAL A 4 -9.22 1.64 -28.32
N ALA A 5 -8.25 2.54 -28.15
CA ALA A 5 -7.40 2.55 -26.97
C ALA A 5 -8.31 2.73 -25.74
N ASN A 6 -8.43 1.69 -24.91
CA ASN A 6 -9.30 1.76 -23.74
C ASN A 6 -8.72 2.81 -22.77
N PRO A 7 -9.38 3.93 -22.54
CA PRO A 7 -8.87 5.06 -21.77
C PRO A 7 -8.51 4.68 -20.32
N VAL A 8 -9.11 3.62 -19.80
CA VAL A 8 -8.88 3.16 -18.42
C VAL A 8 -7.53 2.43 -18.26
N HIS A 9 -7.01 1.81 -19.34
CA HIS A 9 -5.70 1.11 -19.31
C HIS A 9 -4.52 2.02 -19.71
N ASN A 10 -4.65 3.31 -19.51
CA ASN A 10 -3.64 4.30 -19.83
C ASN A 10 -2.52 4.32 -18.76
N GLU A 11 -1.26 4.36 -19.21
CA GLU A 11 -0.08 4.41 -18.31
C GLU A 11 -0.07 5.64 -17.40
N ARG A 12 -0.61 6.78 -17.87
CA ARG A 12 -0.73 8.01 -17.08
C ARG A 12 -1.71 7.84 -15.92
N VAL A 13 -2.88 7.24 -16.18
CA VAL A 13 -3.87 6.93 -15.14
C VAL A 13 -3.26 5.96 -14.12
N ALA A 14 -2.63 4.89 -14.60
CA ALA A 14 -1.96 3.93 -13.73
C ALA A 14 -0.85 4.58 -12.88
N ALA A 15 -0.06 5.51 -13.44
CA ALA A 15 0.99 6.22 -12.71
C ALA A 15 0.42 7.16 -11.63
N ARG A 16 -0.65 7.90 -11.93
CA ARG A 16 -1.32 8.78 -10.95
C ARG A 16 -1.93 8.00 -9.79
N LEU A 17 -2.61 6.89 -10.08
CA LEU A 17 -3.14 6.00 -9.05
C LEU A 17 -2.03 5.39 -8.20
N GLY A 18 -0.91 5.00 -8.84
CA GLY A 18 0.26 4.50 -8.12
C GLY A 18 0.89 5.55 -7.20
N LEU A 19 0.96 6.81 -7.62
CA LEU A 19 1.44 7.91 -6.80
C LEU A 19 0.51 8.15 -5.60
N ALA A 20 -0.80 8.21 -5.83
CA ALA A 20 -1.79 8.41 -4.77
C ALA A 20 -1.71 7.27 -3.73
N LEU A 21 -1.64 6.00 -4.18
CA LEU A 21 -1.45 4.86 -3.29
C LEU A 21 -0.12 4.92 -2.53
N GLY A 22 0.97 5.29 -3.20
CA GLY A 22 2.27 5.45 -2.55
C GLY A 22 2.21 6.47 -1.41
N VAL A 23 1.54 7.60 -1.63
CA VAL A 23 1.35 8.64 -0.61
C VAL A 23 0.48 8.13 0.54
N THR A 24 -0.70 7.56 0.25
CA THR A 24 -1.60 7.07 1.31
C THR A 24 -0.98 5.94 2.12
N PHE A 25 -0.28 4.99 1.50
CA PHE A 25 0.41 3.91 2.19
C PHE A 25 1.57 4.40 3.04
N THR A 26 2.32 5.41 2.58
CA THR A 26 3.39 6.03 3.38
C THR A 26 2.81 6.73 4.61
N ILE A 27 1.71 7.46 4.46
CA ILE A 27 1.02 8.10 5.59
C ILE A 27 0.52 7.04 6.56
N CYS A 28 -0.15 5.97 6.07
CA CYS A 28 -0.60 4.87 6.91
C CYS A 28 0.57 4.20 7.66
N PHE A 29 1.69 3.94 6.98
CA PHE A 29 2.85 3.31 7.62
C PHE A 29 3.42 4.19 8.72
N VAL A 30 3.69 5.47 8.45
CA VAL A 30 4.27 6.40 9.43
C VAL A 30 3.34 6.60 10.63
N THR A 31 2.05 6.82 10.38
CA THR A 31 1.06 7.02 11.46
C THR A 31 0.79 5.74 12.24
N GLY A 32 0.79 4.59 11.58
CA GLY A 32 0.67 3.27 12.22
C GLY A 32 1.88 2.94 13.09
N LEU A 33 3.08 3.25 12.60
CA LEU A 33 4.33 3.08 13.37
C LEU A 33 4.34 3.98 14.61
N TYR A 34 3.94 5.24 14.47
CA TYR A 34 3.76 6.16 15.60
C TYR A 34 2.78 5.59 16.63
N SER A 35 1.63 5.09 16.18
CA SER A 35 0.62 4.49 17.04
C SER A 35 1.13 3.26 17.79
N HIS A 36 1.88 2.40 17.09
CA HIS A 36 2.49 1.22 17.69
C HIS A 36 3.45 1.59 18.82
N PHE A 37 4.37 2.54 18.58
CA PHE A 37 5.31 2.99 19.61
C PHE A 37 4.62 3.74 20.76
N ALA A 38 3.52 4.45 20.50
CA ALA A 38 2.75 5.10 21.56
C ALA A 38 2.05 4.10 22.49
N GLN A 39 1.65 2.94 21.96
CA GLN A 39 0.98 1.89 22.74
C GLN A 39 1.95 0.87 23.35
N HIS A 40 3.13 0.68 22.73
CA HIS A 40 4.13 -0.30 23.15
C HIS A 40 5.49 0.40 23.27
N PRO A 41 5.72 1.14 24.37
CA PRO A 41 7.03 1.75 24.63
C PRO A 41 8.10 0.66 24.65
N SER A 42 9.04 0.72 23.72
CA SER A 42 10.10 -0.28 23.57
C SER A 42 11.45 0.42 23.55
N PHE A 43 12.49 -0.24 24.07
CA PHE A 43 13.87 0.23 24.06
C PHE A 43 14.11 1.59 24.76
N GLY A 44 13.30 1.97 25.75
CA GLY A 44 13.44 3.24 26.45
C GLY A 44 13.05 4.46 25.61
N PHE A 45 12.44 4.27 24.44
CA PHE A 45 11.95 5.34 23.60
C PHE A 45 10.49 5.64 23.97
N GLU A 46 10.32 6.67 24.80
CA GLU A 46 8.99 7.17 25.15
C GLU A 46 8.64 8.35 24.23
N LEU A 47 7.50 8.23 23.56
CA LEU A 47 6.97 9.34 22.77
C LEU A 47 6.49 10.48 23.71
N PRO A 48 6.70 11.76 23.32
CA PRO A 48 6.25 12.88 24.14
C PRO A 48 4.74 12.85 24.33
N SER A 49 4.28 13.05 25.57
CA SER A 49 2.85 13.10 25.91
C SER A 49 2.13 14.34 25.39
N ARG A 50 2.87 15.31 24.86
CA ARG A 50 2.33 16.56 24.30
C ARG A 50 2.76 16.72 22.83
N PRO A 51 1.90 17.30 21.95
CA PRO A 51 0.53 17.78 22.25
C PRO A 51 -0.46 16.63 22.47
N VAL A 52 -1.36 16.74 23.44
CA VAL A 52 -2.32 15.69 23.85
C VAL A 52 -3.18 15.17 22.69
N GLY A 53 -3.47 16.02 21.69
CA GLY A 53 -4.27 15.64 20.52
C GLY A 53 -3.51 14.89 19.44
N LEU A 54 -2.18 14.76 19.53
CA LEU A 54 -1.34 14.22 18.44
C LEU A 54 -1.70 12.75 18.12
N TYR A 55 -1.87 11.92 19.14
CA TYR A 55 -2.26 10.54 18.95
C TYR A 55 -3.62 10.41 18.26
N ARG A 56 -4.62 11.17 18.69
CA ARG A 56 -5.95 11.19 18.06
C ARG A 56 -5.88 11.63 16.60
N PHE A 57 -5.09 12.66 16.33
CA PHE A 57 -4.89 13.18 14.97
C PHE A 57 -4.24 12.12 14.06
N THR A 58 -3.13 11.52 14.51
CA THR A 58 -2.41 10.51 13.72
C THR A 58 -3.24 9.25 13.49
N GLN A 59 -4.02 8.81 14.48
CA GLN A 59 -4.96 7.70 14.32
C GLN A 59 -6.09 8.04 13.35
N GLY A 60 -6.68 9.23 13.45
CA GLY A 60 -7.69 9.69 12.49
C GLY A 60 -7.13 9.71 11.07
N LEU A 61 -5.90 10.22 10.89
CA LEU A 61 -5.23 10.26 9.59
C LEU A 61 -4.94 8.85 9.07
N HIS A 62 -4.49 7.92 9.93
CA HIS A 62 -4.29 6.52 9.58
C HIS A 62 -5.57 5.88 9.04
N VAL A 63 -6.67 6.02 9.75
CA VAL A 63 -7.97 5.45 9.37
C VAL A 63 -8.47 6.05 8.06
N VAL A 64 -8.47 7.38 7.93
CA VAL A 64 -8.97 8.06 6.73
C VAL A 64 -8.15 7.69 5.49
N THR A 65 -6.82 7.70 5.60
CA THR A 65 -5.95 7.33 4.46
C THR A 65 -6.04 5.84 4.14
N GLY A 66 -6.22 4.98 5.15
CA GLY A 66 -6.48 3.55 4.96
C GLY A 66 -7.78 3.31 4.19
N LEU A 67 -8.88 3.94 4.59
CA LEU A 67 -10.16 3.85 3.88
C LEU A 67 -10.08 4.39 2.45
N ALA A 68 -9.40 5.53 2.26
CA ALA A 68 -9.18 6.11 0.93
C ALA A 68 -8.35 5.20 0.01
N SER A 69 -7.48 4.38 0.58
CA SER A 69 -6.66 3.43 -0.18
C SER A 69 -7.47 2.29 -0.80
N ILE A 70 -8.66 1.96 -0.27
CA ILE A 70 -9.51 0.88 -0.81
C ILE A 70 -9.91 1.16 -2.26
N PRO A 71 -10.64 2.26 -2.59
CA PRO A 71 -11.01 2.55 -3.97
C PRO A 71 -9.79 2.81 -4.86
N LEU A 72 -8.73 3.42 -4.34
CA LEU A 72 -7.50 3.65 -5.09
C LEU A 72 -6.81 2.34 -5.49
N LEU A 73 -6.74 1.36 -4.58
CA LEU A 73 -6.17 0.04 -4.87
C LEU A 73 -7.01 -0.71 -5.90
N LEU A 74 -8.33 -0.72 -5.74
CA LEU A 74 -9.24 -1.37 -6.69
C LEU A 74 -9.11 -0.74 -8.09
N ALA A 75 -9.12 0.59 -8.19
CA ALA A 75 -8.92 1.29 -9.46
C ALA A 75 -7.54 1.00 -10.06
N LYS A 76 -6.48 0.95 -9.23
CA LYS A 76 -5.13 0.61 -9.70
C LYS A 76 -5.07 -0.82 -10.22
N LEU A 77 -5.61 -1.79 -9.49
CA LEU A 77 -5.64 -3.19 -9.93
C LEU A 77 -6.40 -3.33 -11.25
N TRP A 78 -7.53 -2.65 -11.40
CA TRP A 78 -8.29 -2.62 -12.64
C TRP A 78 -7.47 -2.11 -13.82
N THR A 79 -6.72 -1.00 -13.64
CA THR A 79 -5.90 -0.43 -14.72
C THR A 79 -4.72 -1.31 -15.14
N VAL A 80 -4.15 -2.11 -14.22
CA VAL A 80 -2.97 -2.95 -14.49
C VAL A 80 -3.30 -4.42 -14.71
N TYR A 81 -4.57 -4.83 -14.49
CA TYR A 81 -5.04 -6.21 -14.61
C TYR A 81 -4.52 -6.95 -15.85
N PRO A 82 -4.57 -6.40 -17.09
CA PRO A 82 -4.09 -7.12 -18.26
C PRO A 82 -2.58 -7.40 -18.22
N LYS A 83 -1.81 -6.55 -17.53
CA LYS A 83 -0.34 -6.69 -17.40
C LYS A 83 0.06 -7.72 -16.36
N LEU A 84 -0.80 -8.02 -15.38
CA LEU A 84 -0.52 -9.01 -14.34
C LEU A 84 -0.46 -10.43 -14.89
N PHE A 85 -1.22 -10.72 -15.96
CA PHE A 85 -1.36 -12.04 -16.56
C PHE A 85 -0.63 -12.20 -17.89
N GLN A 86 0.29 -11.28 -18.24
CA GLN A 86 1.07 -11.39 -19.46
C GLN A 86 2.05 -12.57 -19.42
N TRP A 87 2.10 -13.31 -20.51
CA TRP A 87 3.05 -14.40 -20.73
C TRP A 87 4.14 -13.99 -21.76
N PRO A 88 5.43 -14.36 -21.61
CA PRO A 88 6.03 -15.12 -20.52
C PRO A 88 6.11 -14.32 -19.21
N PRO A 89 6.07 -15.01 -18.04
CA PRO A 89 5.99 -14.32 -16.74
C PRO A 89 7.26 -13.53 -16.41
N PHE A 90 8.39 -13.87 -17.01
CA PHE A 90 9.68 -13.18 -16.79
C PHE A 90 10.57 -13.24 -18.04
N ALA A 91 11.15 -12.09 -18.36
CA ALA A 91 12.07 -11.95 -19.50
C ALA A 91 13.54 -11.78 -19.04
N SER A 92 13.76 -11.48 -17.74
CA SER A 92 15.10 -11.32 -17.16
C SER A 92 15.05 -11.59 -15.65
N PRO A 93 16.20 -11.84 -14.97
CA PRO A 93 16.26 -11.98 -13.50
C PRO A 93 15.71 -10.76 -12.77
N PHE A 94 15.97 -9.56 -13.27
CA PHE A 94 15.44 -8.33 -12.69
C PHE A 94 13.91 -8.25 -12.80
N HIS A 95 13.35 -8.65 -13.93
CA HIS A 95 11.90 -8.73 -14.15
C HIS A 95 11.24 -9.79 -13.25
N LEU A 96 11.95 -10.87 -12.95
CA LEU A 96 11.48 -11.87 -11.98
C LEU A 96 11.36 -11.28 -10.57
N ILE A 97 12.40 -10.57 -10.09
CA ILE A 97 12.37 -9.90 -8.77
C ILE A 97 11.21 -8.90 -8.69
N GLU A 98 11.02 -8.10 -9.73
CA GLU A 98 9.91 -7.17 -9.83
C GLU A 98 8.55 -7.88 -9.71
N ARG A 99 8.36 -8.98 -10.41
CA ARG A 99 7.12 -9.76 -10.35
C ARG A 99 6.92 -10.45 -9.02
N LEU A 100 7.97 -10.99 -8.42
CA LEU A 100 7.90 -11.58 -7.09
C LEU A 100 7.54 -10.54 -6.03
N ALA A 101 8.00 -9.30 -6.16
CA ALA A 101 7.65 -8.21 -5.25
C ALA A 101 6.18 -7.73 -5.42
N ILE A 102 5.58 -7.91 -6.60
CA ILE A 102 4.16 -7.55 -6.82
C ILE A 102 3.23 -8.45 -6.00
N PHE A 103 3.54 -9.72 -5.83
CA PHE A 103 2.67 -10.64 -5.08
C PHE A 103 2.48 -10.20 -3.61
N PRO A 104 3.54 -10.03 -2.78
CA PRO A 104 3.37 -9.54 -1.41
C PRO A 104 2.84 -8.10 -1.36
N LEU A 105 3.11 -7.26 -2.37
CA LEU A 105 2.55 -5.93 -2.46
C LEU A 105 1.02 -5.97 -2.63
N VAL A 106 0.50 -6.74 -3.57
CA VAL A 106 -0.94 -6.80 -3.85
C VAL A 106 -1.67 -7.58 -2.76
N ALA A 107 -1.25 -8.81 -2.47
CA ALA A 107 -1.89 -9.65 -1.47
C ALA A 107 -1.76 -9.05 -0.07
N GLY A 108 -0.58 -8.53 0.27
CA GLY A 108 -0.34 -7.85 1.53
C GLY A 108 -1.17 -6.57 1.67
N SER A 109 -1.30 -5.76 0.62
CA SER A 109 -2.15 -4.56 0.65
C SER A 109 -3.63 -4.90 0.88
N ILE A 110 -4.15 -5.92 0.20
CA ILE A 110 -5.54 -6.38 0.41
C ILE A 110 -5.71 -6.86 1.86
N PHE A 111 -4.77 -7.66 2.35
CA PHE A 111 -4.78 -8.15 3.73
C PHE A 111 -4.71 -7.00 4.76
N MET A 112 -3.85 -5.99 4.52
CA MET A 112 -3.73 -4.81 5.38
C MET A 112 -5.03 -4.00 5.45
N LEU A 113 -5.64 -3.73 4.29
CA LEU A 113 -6.92 -3.01 4.24
C LEU A 113 -8.05 -3.80 4.91
N PHE A 114 -8.08 -5.12 4.67
CA PHE A 114 -9.05 -6.01 5.33
C PHE A 114 -8.88 -6.02 6.85
N THR A 115 -7.68 -6.25 7.36
CA THR A 115 -7.42 -6.33 8.81
C THR A 115 -7.61 -4.96 9.48
N GLY A 116 -7.27 -3.87 8.80
CA GLY A 116 -7.55 -2.51 9.26
C GLY A 116 -9.06 -2.24 9.39
N LEU A 117 -9.84 -2.59 8.36
CA LEU A 117 -11.29 -2.43 8.37
C LEU A 117 -11.96 -3.31 9.43
N ALA A 118 -11.51 -4.56 9.57
CA ALA A 118 -11.99 -5.47 10.60
C ALA A 118 -11.71 -4.92 12.01
N ASN A 119 -10.51 -4.36 12.24
CA ASN A 119 -10.13 -3.79 13.52
C ASN A 119 -10.97 -2.54 13.89
N ILE A 120 -11.28 -1.67 12.92
CA ILE A 120 -12.17 -0.51 13.13
C ILE A 120 -13.56 -0.96 13.57
N ASN A 121 -14.07 -2.06 12.99
CA ASN A 121 -15.38 -2.60 13.29
C ASN A 121 -15.38 -3.59 14.47
N LEU A 122 -14.27 -3.80 15.15
CA LEU A 122 -14.10 -4.79 16.23
C LEU A 122 -14.54 -6.21 15.80
N TRP A 123 -14.34 -6.52 14.53
CA TRP A 123 -14.75 -7.80 13.94
C TRP A 123 -13.51 -8.69 13.73
N TYR A 124 -13.43 -9.78 14.51
CA TYR A 124 -12.27 -10.68 14.54
C TYR A 124 -12.68 -12.12 14.22
N PRO A 125 -12.90 -12.43 12.92
CA PRO A 125 -13.43 -13.75 12.52
C PRO A 125 -12.40 -14.89 12.67
N TRP A 126 -11.12 -14.57 12.84
CA TRP A 126 -10.05 -15.55 13.04
C TRP A 126 -9.33 -15.34 14.38
N ARG A 127 -8.62 -16.39 14.84
CA ARG A 127 -7.97 -16.41 16.17
C ARG A 127 -6.62 -15.71 16.23
N PHE A 128 -6.08 -15.20 15.13
CA PHE A 128 -4.82 -14.45 15.18
C PHE A 128 -5.03 -13.03 15.73
N ASN A 129 -3.95 -12.47 16.31
CA ASN A 129 -3.97 -11.08 16.78
C ASN A 129 -3.95 -10.12 15.58
N PHE A 130 -5.09 -9.47 15.30
CA PHE A 130 -5.24 -8.57 14.16
C PHE A 130 -4.30 -7.36 14.21
N PRO A 131 -4.20 -6.59 15.32
CA PRO A 131 -3.27 -5.46 15.40
C PRO A 131 -1.80 -5.86 15.20
N ASP A 132 -1.34 -6.92 15.85
CA ASP A 132 0.05 -7.38 15.73
C ASP A 132 0.36 -7.91 14.31
N THR A 133 -0.55 -8.68 13.73
CA THR A 133 -0.38 -9.20 12.36
C THR A 133 -0.42 -8.07 11.34
N HIS A 134 -1.31 -7.09 11.52
CA HIS A 134 -1.36 -5.89 10.69
C HIS A 134 -0.02 -5.13 10.77
N TYR A 135 0.48 -4.88 11.97
CA TYR A 135 1.77 -4.21 12.19
C TYR A 135 2.92 -4.94 11.48
N ARG A 136 3.07 -6.25 11.70
CA ARG A 136 4.15 -7.04 11.07
C ARG A 136 4.04 -7.07 9.56
N THR A 137 2.84 -7.24 9.02
CA THR A 137 2.60 -7.26 7.57
C THR A 137 2.92 -5.91 6.92
N SER A 138 2.79 -4.80 7.65
CA SER A 138 3.10 -3.46 7.13
C SER A 138 4.54 -3.33 6.63
N PHE A 139 5.50 -3.98 7.29
CA PHE A 139 6.92 -3.98 6.86
C PHE A 139 7.13 -4.75 5.55
N ILE A 140 6.39 -5.85 5.36
CA ILE A 140 6.44 -6.62 4.11
C ILE A 140 5.88 -5.77 2.96
N VAL A 141 4.74 -5.12 3.19
CA VAL A 141 4.07 -4.28 2.18
C VAL A 141 4.91 -3.08 1.83
N ILE A 142 5.47 -2.36 2.82
CA ILE A 142 6.28 -1.17 2.54
C ILE A 142 7.60 -1.53 1.85
N GLY A 143 8.24 -2.65 2.22
CA GLY A 143 9.42 -3.16 1.54
C GLY A 143 9.14 -3.51 0.08
N ALA A 144 8.05 -4.25 -0.18
CA ALA A 144 7.62 -4.58 -1.53
C ALA A 144 7.25 -3.33 -2.35
N LEU A 145 6.63 -2.32 -1.71
CA LEU A 145 6.30 -1.03 -2.34
C LEU A 145 7.58 -0.28 -2.76
N ILE A 146 8.60 -0.22 -1.91
CA ILE A 146 9.87 0.44 -2.23
C ILE A 146 10.53 -0.23 -3.44
N ILE A 147 10.59 -1.57 -3.47
CA ILE A 147 11.13 -2.32 -4.61
C ILE A 147 10.32 -2.01 -5.88
N HIS A 148 8.99 -2.04 -5.79
CA HIS A 148 8.10 -1.76 -6.91
C HIS A 148 8.25 -0.33 -7.43
N ILE A 149 8.34 0.67 -6.55
CA ILE A 149 8.56 2.07 -6.94
C ILE A 149 9.91 2.20 -7.63
N GLY A 150 10.99 1.62 -7.09
CA GLY A 150 12.31 1.64 -7.70
C GLY A 150 12.31 1.07 -9.11
N ALA A 151 11.69 -0.11 -9.30
CA ALA A 151 11.60 -0.78 -10.60
C ALA A 151 10.76 0.02 -11.62
N LYS A 152 9.72 0.72 -11.19
CA LYS A 152 8.79 1.47 -12.08
C LYS A 152 9.07 2.96 -12.15
N PHE A 153 10.06 3.48 -11.43
CA PHE A 153 10.32 4.93 -11.31
C PHE A 153 10.46 5.62 -12.68
N GLY A 154 11.31 5.08 -13.55
CA GLY A 154 11.55 5.64 -14.89
C GLY A 154 10.29 5.63 -15.77
N THR A 155 9.50 4.56 -15.72
CA THR A 155 8.25 4.44 -16.47
C THR A 155 7.20 5.41 -15.96
N SER A 156 7.01 5.48 -14.64
CA SER A 156 6.06 6.40 -14.02
C SER A 156 6.41 7.86 -14.27
N ARG A 157 7.68 8.23 -14.17
CA ARG A 157 8.15 9.59 -14.45
C ARG A 157 7.87 10.01 -15.90
N ARG A 158 8.12 9.12 -16.87
CA ARG A 158 7.80 9.39 -18.28
C ARG A 158 6.30 9.54 -18.51
N ALA A 159 5.48 8.68 -17.91
CA ALA A 159 4.03 8.73 -18.05
C ALA A 159 3.39 9.97 -17.43
N LEU A 160 3.97 10.52 -16.35
CA LEU A 160 3.47 11.73 -15.69
C LEU A 160 3.88 13.05 -16.41
N ARG A 161 4.95 13.01 -17.22
CA ARG A 161 5.44 14.18 -17.97
C ARG A 161 4.72 14.41 -19.31
N ARG A 162 4.02 13.40 -19.81
CA ARG A 162 3.16 13.47 -21.01
C ARG A 162 1.76 13.96 -20.65
#